data_a3387b5173b9fb0f90226c95e3479add
#
_entry.id   a3387b5173b9fb0f90226c95e3479add
#
_cell.length_a   1.000
_cell.length_b   1.000
_cell.length_c   1.000
_cell.angle_alpha   90.00
_cell.angle_beta   90.00
_cell.angle_gamma   90.00
#
_symmetry.space_group_name_H-M   'P 1'
#
loop_
_entity.id
_entity.type
_entity.pdbx_description
1 polymer ?
#
loop_
_entity_poly.entity_id
_entity_poly.type
_entity_poly.pdbx_seq_one_letter_code
_entity_poly.pdbx_strand_id
1 'polypeptide(L)'
;MTIHSWVKLYLDDLSLGQQFESDSLRVHRASMLAFAQEFDPQPFHLDPEAAELSLFRGLAASGWNTAALTMKLLVESVPLADGIIGLGIELSWPTPTYPDDLLRLQCTVQAIEPSSSKPDRGVVTMFMETLNQNDKVVQRATGKLLVFRRPAPD
;
A
#
# COMPACT_ATOMS: atom_id res chain seq x y z
N MET A 1 -13.68 1.36 15.62
CA MET A 1 -12.70 1.86 16.60
C MET A 1 -11.35 1.26 16.24
N THR A 2 -10.49 2.06 15.67
CA THR A 2 -9.14 1.59 15.29
C THR A 2 -8.39 1.33 16.58
N ILE A 3 -8.10 0.06 16.86
CA ILE A 3 -7.14 -0.26 17.90
C ILE A 3 -5.81 0.20 17.33
N HIS A 4 -5.37 1.39 17.69
CA HIS A 4 -3.97 1.75 17.54
C HIS A 4 -3.22 0.80 18.44
N SER A 5 -2.86 -0.32 17.87
CA SER A 5 -2.04 -1.30 18.57
C SER A 5 -0.69 -0.62 18.84
N TRP A 6 -0.46 -0.27 20.10
CA TRP A 6 0.86 0.13 20.58
C TRP A 6 1.86 -1.04 20.49
N VAL A 7 1.37 -2.22 20.09
CA VAL A 7 2.17 -3.43 19.92
C VAL A 7 2.90 -3.34 18.59
N LYS A 8 4.20 -3.21 18.66
CA LYS A 8 5.07 -3.25 17.47
C LYS A 8 5.46 -4.69 17.17
N LEU A 9 5.39 -5.03 15.88
CA LEU A 9 5.71 -6.37 15.40
C LEU A 9 7.15 -6.46 14.92
N TYR A 10 7.78 -7.55 15.30
CA TYR A 10 9.11 -7.95 14.83
C TYR A 10 9.00 -9.18 13.93
N LEU A 11 10.10 -9.57 13.30
CA LEU A 11 10.13 -10.74 12.43
C LEU A 11 9.57 -12.00 13.14
N ASP A 12 9.90 -12.15 14.43
CA ASP A 12 9.46 -13.28 15.24
C ASP A 12 7.95 -13.33 15.47
N ASP A 13 7.27 -12.20 15.28
CA ASP A 13 5.81 -12.08 15.48
C ASP A 13 5.02 -12.36 14.21
N LEU A 14 5.69 -12.56 13.07
CA LEU A 14 5.05 -12.78 11.78
C LEU A 14 4.97 -14.26 11.45
N SER A 15 3.89 -14.64 10.78
CA SER A 15 3.65 -16.04 10.37
C SER A 15 3.17 -16.09 8.91
N LEU A 16 3.49 -17.19 8.23
CA LEU A 16 2.96 -17.43 6.87
C LEU A 16 1.43 -17.44 6.89
N GLY A 17 0.84 -16.75 5.93
CA GLY A 17 -0.62 -16.64 5.80
C GLY A 17 -1.26 -15.61 6.73
N GLN A 18 -0.49 -14.95 7.58
CA GLN A 18 -1.00 -13.87 8.45
C GLN A 18 -1.56 -12.74 7.60
N GLN A 19 -2.75 -12.25 7.99
CA GLN A 19 -3.46 -11.22 7.26
C GLN A 19 -3.56 -9.93 8.06
N PHE A 20 -3.49 -8.81 7.35
CA PHE A 20 -3.73 -7.48 7.89
C PHE A 20 -4.75 -6.77 7.01
N GLU A 21 -5.61 -5.99 7.63
CA GLU A 21 -6.58 -5.14 6.94
C GLU A 21 -6.49 -3.72 7.47
N SER A 22 -6.62 -2.75 6.58
CA SER A 22 -6.65 -1.34 6.94
C SER A 22 -8.07 -0.84 7.13
N ASP A 23 -8.20 0.34 7.74
CA ASP A 23 -9.40 1.16 7.63
C ASP A 23 -9.54 1.68 6.19
N SER A 24 -10.72 2.23 5.88
CA SER A 24 -10.96 2.86 4.59
C SER A 24 -10.41 4.29 4.56
N LEU A 25 -9.92 4.70 3.38
CA LEU A 25 -9.41 6.04 3.13
C LEU A 25 -10.09 6.58 1.88
N ARG A 26 -10.65 7.80 1.99
CA ARG A 26 -11.28 8.47 0.86
C ARG A 26 -10.24 9.14 -0.03
N VAL A 27 -10.41 8.98 -1.34
CA VAL A 27 -9.59 9.65 -2.34
C VAL A 27 -10.13 11.06 -2.58
N HIS A 28 -9.39 12.08 -2.13
CA HIS A 28 -9.80 13.47 -2.29
C HIS A 28 -9.35 14.00 -3.65
N ARG A 29 -10.30 14.58 -4.39
CA ARG A 29 -10.04 15.15 -5.71
C ARG A 29 -8.92 16.18 -5.71
N ALA A 30 -8.91 17.09 -4.75
CA ALA A 30 -7.88 18.11 -4.64
C ALA A 30 -6.48 17.52 -4.48
N SER A 31 -6.35 16.47 -3.67
CA SER A 31 -5.07 15.77 -3.46
C SER A 31 -4.62 15.01 -4.70
N MET A 32 -5.57 14.39 -5.43
CA MET A 32 -5.28 13.73 -6.71
C MET A 32 -4.70 14.71 -7.73
N LEU A 33 -5.32 15.88 -7.88
CA LEU A 33 -4.89 16.90 -8.82
C LEU A 33 -3.51 17.45 -8.44
N ALA A 34 -3.29 17.74 -7.16
CA ALA A 34 -2.01 18.23 -6.66
C ALA A 34 -0.87 17.21 -6.91
N PHE A 35 -1.13 15.92 -6.64
CA PHE A 35 -0.16 14.86 -6.91
C PHE A 35 0.16 14.76 -8.40
N ALA A 36 -0.87 14.74 -9.24
CA ALA A 36 -0.69 14.63 -10.68
C ALA A 36 0.08 15.82 -11.25
N GLN A 37 -0.23 17.03 -10.79
CA GLN A 37 0.45 18.24 -11.25
C GLN A 37 1.95 18.20 -10.93
N GLU A 38 2.31 17.65 -9.79
CA GLU A 38 3.70 17.58 -9.35
C GLU A 38 4.47 16.40 -9.97
N PHE A 39 3.83 15.22 -10.09
CA PHE A 39 4.54 13.97 -10.37
C PHE A 39 4.09 13.25 -11.64
N ASP A 40 2.88 13.50 -12.15
CA ASP A 40 2.33 12.80 -13.32
C ASP A 40 1.36 13.69 -14.08
N PRO A 41 1.89 14.77 -14.73
CA PRO A 41 1.06 15.82 -15.32
C PRO A 41 0.46 15.41 -16.69
N GLN A 42 -0.37 14.40 -16.70
CA GLN A 42 -1.04 13.90 -17.89
C GLN A 42 -2.50 14.39 -17.94
N PRO A 43 -3.06 14.61 -19.15
CA PRO A 43 -4.39 15.20 -19.29
C PRO A 43 -5.50 14.48 -18.52
N PHE A 44 -5.53 13.14 -18.56
CA PHE A 44 -6.56 12.35 -17.90
C PHE A 44 -6.44 12.34 -16.36
N HIS A 45 -5.34 12.86 -15.81
CA HIS A 45 -5.16 13.06 -14.38
C HIS A 45 -5.39 14.50 -13.92
N LEU A 46 -5.43 15.45 -14.85
CA LEU A 46 -5.49 16.88 -14.56
C LEU A 46 -6.76 17.58 -15.08
N ASP A 47 -7.24 17.21 -16.26
CA ASP A 47 -8.31 17.89 -16.96
C ASP A 47 -9.55 17.00 -17.08
N PRO A 48 -10.65 17.34 -16.37
CA PRO A 48 -11.87 16.54 -16.42
C PRO A 48 -12.44 16.32 -17.82
N GLU A 49 -12.37 17.33 -18.71
CA GLU A 49 -12.88 17.21 -20.08
C GLU A 49 -12.01 16.24 -20.90
N ALA A 50 -10.69 16.38 -20.82
CA ALA A 50 -9.77 15.45 -21.48
C ALA A 50 -9.92 14.03 -20.93
N ALA A 51 -10.13 13.90 -19.64
CA ALA A 51 -10.33 12.62 -18.98
C ALA A 51 -11.60 11.90 -19.44
N GLU A 52 -12.69 12.62 -19.64
CA GLU A 52 -13.94 12.04 -20.20
C GLU A 52 -13.75 11.43 -21.58
N LEU A 53 -12.91 12.04 -22.39
CA LEU A 53 -12.58 11.57 -23.74
C LEU A 53 -11.53 10.45 -23.75
N SER A 54 -10.93 10.16 -22.60
CA SER A 54 -9.89 9.15 -22.44
C SER A 54 -10.47 7.75 -22.19
N LEU A 55 -9.57 6.77 -22.15
CA LEU A 55 -9.89 5.40 -21.72
C LEU A 55 -10.58 5.36 -20.35
N PHE A 56 -10.26 6.31 -19.47
CA PHE A 56 -10.78 6.34 -18.10
C PHE A 56 -12.21 6.86 -17.98
N ARG A 57 -12.71 7.56 -18.99
CA ARG A 57 -14.07 8.10 -19.00
C ARG A 57 -14.37 9.08 -17.87
N GLY A 58 -13.36 9.65 -17.27
CA GLY A 58 -13.44 10.59 -16.16
C GLY A 58 -12.08 10.78 -15.52
N LEU A 59 -11.97 11.79 -14.67
CA LEU A 59 -10.71 12.10 -14.00
C LEU A 59 -10.26 10.91 -13.15
N ALA A 60 -9.12 10.34 -13.49
CA ALA A 60 -8.54 9.19 -12.79
C ALA A 60 -7.29 9.61 -12.01
N ALA A 61 -7.07 9.00 -10.87
CA ALA A 61 -5.83 9.16 -10.12
C ALA A 61 -4.65 8.54 -10.88
N SER A 62 -3.48 9.18 -10.79
CA SER A 62 -2.23 8.53 -11.18
C SER A 62 -2.08 7.21 -10.43
N GLY A 63 -1.62 6.17 -11.11
CA GLY A 63 -1.29 4.90 -10.44
C GLY A 63 -0.29 5.09 -9.31
N TRP A 64 0.66 6.00 -9.46
CA TRP A 64 1.62 6.34 -8.41
C TRP A 64 0.96 7.01 -7.21
N ASN A 65 -0.13 7.75 -7.42
CA ASN A 65 -0.93 8.29 -6.31
C ASN A 65 -1.63 7.16 -5.56
N THR A 66 -2.22 6.21 -6.28
CA THR A 66 -2.81 5.01 -5.68
C THR A 66 -1.76 4.24 -4.87
N ALA A 67 -0.55 4.12 -5.38
CA ALA A 67 0.56 3.48 -4.67
C ALA A 67 0.93 4.24 -3.39
N ALA A 68 0.96 5.58 -3.43
CA ALA A 68 1.26 6.41 -2.27
C ALA A 68 0.16 6.29 -1.19
N LEU A 69 -1.11 6.29 -1.59
CA LEU A 69 -2.23 6.08 -0.66
C LEU A 69 -2.21 4.68 -0.05
N THR A 70 -1.87 3.68 -0.85
CA THR A 70 -1.67 2.30 -0.36
C THR A 70 -0.56 2.24 0.68
N MET A 71 0.54 2.96 0.45
CA MET A 71 1.65 3.03 1.42
C MET A 71 1.19 3.59 2.77
N LYS A 72 0.38 4.63 2.75
CA LYS A 72 -0.21 5.18 3.97
C LYS A 72 -1.05 4.14 4.71
N LEU A 73 -1.92 3.43 3.99
CA LEU A 73 -2.74 2.36 4.56
C LEU A 73 -1.88 1.22 5.13
N LEU A 74 -0.80 0.88 4.44
CA LEU A 74 0.13 -0.15 4.88
C LEU A 74 0.82 0.21 6.19
N VAL A 75 1.36 1.43 6.29
CA VAL A 75 2.02 1.91 7.51
C VAL A 75 1.06 1.93 8.70
N GLU A 76 -0.19 2.33 8.46
CA GLU A 76 -1.21 2.41 9.51
C GLU A 76 -1.74 1.04 9.96
N SER A 77 -1.67 0.02 9.11
CA SER A 77 -2.26 -1.31 9.38
C SER A 77 -1.26 -2.40 9.72
N VAL A 78 0.02 -2.23 9.39
CA VAL A 78 1.09 -3.21 9.66
C VAL A 78 2.15 -2.55 10.52
N PRO A 79 2.04 -2.65 11.87
CA PRO A 79 2.87 -1.89 12.79
C PRO A 79 4.24 -2.55 13.02
N LEU A 80 5.09 -2.55 12.01
CA LEU A 80 6.46 -3.05 12.16
C LEU A 80 7.28 -2.13 13.06
N ALA A 81 8.09 -2.72 13.93
CA ALA A 81 8.78 -2.04 15.01
C ALA A 81 9.69 -0.90 14.56
N ASP A 82 10.42 -1.08 13.48
CA ASP A 82 11.39 -0.10 12.97
C ASP A 82 10.90 0.55 11.67
N GLY A 83 9.58 0.54 11.45
CA GLY A 83 8.97 1.04 10.23
C GLY A 83 9.01 0.04 9.08
N ILE A 84 8.49 0.45 7.93
CA ILE A 84 8.41 -0.40 6.74
C ILE A 84 9.52 -0.01 5.79
N ILE A 85 10.47 -0.92 5.62
CA ILE A 85 11.61 -0.73 4.72
C ILE A 85 11.41 -1.63 3.50
N GLY A 86 11.11 -1.03 2.36
CA GLY A 86 10.92 -1.74 1.11
C GLY A 86 12.24 -2.06 0.42
N LEU A 87 12.37 -3.29 -0.05
CA LEU A 87 13.52 -3.75 -0.84
C LEU A 87 13.21 -3.84 -2.32
N GLY A 88 11.95 -4.04 -2.65
CA GLY A 88 11.48 -4.13 -4.02
C GLY A 88 10.00 -4.42 -4.06
N ILE A 89 9.37 -4.09 -5.18
CA ILE A 89 7.93 -4.25 -5.33
C ILE A 89 7.56 -4.48 -6.80
N GLU A 90 6.57 -5.33 -7.02
CA GLU A 90 5.88 -5.46 -8.29
C GLU A 90 4.48 -4.89 -8.13
N LEU A 91 4.09 -3.99 -9.03
CA LEU A 91 2.80 -3.30 -8.99
C LEU A 91 2.01 -3.55 -10.27
N SER A 92 0.70 -3.70 -10.12
CA SER A 92 -0.25 -3.59 -11.22
C SER A 92 -1.49 -2.80 -10.78
N TRP A 93 -2.14 -2.14 -11.73
CA TRP A 93 -3.35 -1.36 -11.52
C TRP A 93 -4.48 -1.89 -12.40
N PRO A 94 -5.21 -2.95 -11.95
CA PRO A 94 -6.24 -3.59 -12.77
C PRO A 94 -7.48 -2.74 -13.02
N THR A 95 -7.77 -1.80 -12.09
CA THR A 95 -8.94 -0.93 -12.15
C THR A 95 -8.51 0.49 -11.81
N PRO A 96 -8.99 1.51 -12.54
CA PRO A 96 -8.69 2.91 -12.22
C PRO A 96 -9.21 3.32 -10.84
N THR A 97 -8.52 4.27 -10.21
CA THR A 97 -8.98 4.94 -9.00
C THR A 97 -9.57 6.30 -9.38
N TYR A 98 -10.76 6.58 -8.86
CA TYR A 98 -11.48 7.82 -9.13
C TYR A 98 -11.64 8.69 -7.88
N PRO A 99 -11.93 9.99 -8.04
CA PRO A 99 -12.26 10.84 -6.89
C PRO A 99 -13.41 10.24 -6.08
N ASP A 100 -13.33 10.38 -4.77
CA ASP A 100 -14.31 9.89 -3.78
C ASP A 100 -14.34 8.37 -3.60
N ASP A 101 -13.51 7.62 -4.30
CA ASP A 101 -13.34 6.20 -4.00
C ASP A 101 -12.91 6.01 -2.53
N LEU A 102 -13.41 4.96 -1.91
CA LEU A 102 -12.99 4.53 -0.58
C LEU A 102 -12.06 3.33 -0.74
N LEU A 103 -10.81 3.54 -0.41
CA LEU A 103 -9.77 2.52 -0.55
C LEU A 103 -9.49 1.84 0.77
N ARG A 104 -9.32 0.53 0.74
CA ARG A 104 -8.85 -0.28 1.87
C ARG A 104 -7.81 -1.27 1.40
N LEU A 105 -6.91 -1.64 2.28
CA LEU A 105 -5.81 -2.54 1.99
C LEU A 105 -6.00 -3.87 2.69
N GLN A 106 -5.75 -4.96 1.95
CA GLN A 106 -5.62 -6.31 2.49
C GLN A 106 -4.21 -6.82 2.20
N CYS A 107 -3.53 -7.30 3.24
CA CYS A 107 -2.17 -7.84 3.13
C CYS A 107 -2.12 -9.27 3.62
N THR A 108 -1.29 -10.09 2.97
CA THR A 108 -1.02 -11.46 3.40
C THR A 108 0.49 -11.70 3.38
N VAL A 109 1.01 -12.27 4.44
CA VAL A 109 2.42 -12.70 4.52
C VAL A 109 2.58 -13.96 3.68
N GLN A 110 3.34 -13.87 2.58
CA GLN A 110 3.57 -14.97 1.64
C GLN A 110 4.83 -15.77 1.93
N ALA A 111 5.89 -15.08 2.38
CA ALA A 111 7.16 -15.73 2.64
C ALA A 111 7.90 -15.00 3.76
N ILE A 112 8.64 -15.74 4.54
CA ILE A 112 9.53 -15.22 5.60
C ILE A 112 10.88 -15.91 5.41
N GLU A 113 11.90 -15.11 5.08
CA GLU A 113 13.25 -15.60 4.84
C GLU A 113 14.22 -14.93 5.80
N PRO A 114 14.57 -15.60 6.93
CA PRO A 114 15.60 -15.08 7.81
C PRO A 114 16.92 -14.88 7.08
N SER A 115 17.62 -13.79 7.37
CA SER A 115 18.93 -13.53 6.74
C SER A 115 19.95 -14.58 7.15
N SER A 116 20.70 -15.09 6.18
CA SER A 116 21.79 -16.04 6.45
C SER A 116 23.06 -15.37 6.99
N SER A 117 23.23 -14.08 6.68
CA SER A 117 24.43 -13.32 7.03
C SER A 117 24.25 -12.38 8.21
N LYS A 118 23.02 -11.95 8.47
CA LYS A 118 22.68 -10.97 9.53
C LYS A 118 21.56 -11.54 10.41
N PRO A 119 21.90 -12.04 11.61
CA PRO A 119 20.94 -12.76 12.45
C PRO A 119 19.83 -11.89 13.03
N ASP A 120 19.95 -10.56 12.96
CA ASP A 120 18.99 -9.62 13.52
C ASP A 120 17.83 -9.25 12.58
N ARG A 121 17.75 -9.85 11.37
CA ARG A 121 16.78 -9.48 10.34
C ARG A 121 16.42 -10.60 9.38
N GLY A 122 15.38 -10.31 8.59
CA GLY A 122 14.98 -11.16 7.48
C GLY A 122 14.21 -10.38 6.43
N VAL A 123 13.81 -11.06 5.38
CA VAL A 123 12.99 -10.52 4.31
C VAL A 123 11.61 -11.15 4.36
N VAL A 124 10.59 -10.31 4.40
CA VAL A 124 9.19 -10.73 4.38
C VAL A 124 8.58 -10.35 3.04
N THR A 125 8.01 -11.31 2.34
CA THR A 125 7.26 -11.07 1.11
C THR A 125 5.78 -10.93 1.47
N MET A 126 5.20 -9.79 1.11
CA MET A 126 3.78 -9.53 1.33
C MET A 126 3.04 -9.39 0.00
N PHE A 127 1.91 -10.07 -0.09
CA PHE A 127 0.93 -9.86 -1.14
C PHE A 127 -0.09 -8.84 -0.65
N MET A 128 -0.38 -7.83 -1.48
CA MET A 128 -1.21 -6.70 -1.09
C MET A 128 -2.22 -6.40 -2.19
N GLU A 129 -3.47 -6.22 -1.79
CA GLU A 129 -4.53 -5.74 -2.68
C GLU A 129 -5.19 -4.52 -2.08
N THR A 130 -5.24 -3.44 -2.86
CA THR A 130 -5.99 -2.23 -2.53
C THR A 130 -7.33 -2.29 -3.26
N LEU A 131 -8.41 -2.23 -2.50
CA LEU A 131 -9.77 -2.40 -3.00
C LEU A 131 -10.54 -1.08 -2.89
N ASN A 132 -11.41 -0.83 -3.86
CA ASN A 132 -12.35 0.29 -3.75
C ASN A 132 -13.66 -0.15 -3.04
N GLN A 133 -14.64 0.75 -2.95
CA GLN A 133 -15.93 0.52 -2.28
C GLN A 133 -16.77 -0.59 -2.91
N ASN A 134 -16.46 -0.99 -4.15
CA ASN A 134 -17.13 -2.06 -4.87
C ASN A 134 -16.33 -3.36 -4.85
N ASP A 135 -15.35 -3.47 -3.97
CA ASP A 135 -14.43 -4.60 -3.85
C ASP A 135 -13.63 -4.89 -5.13
N LYS A 136 -13.45 -3.88 -5.98
CA LYS A 136 -12.58 -3.96 -7.16
C LYS A 136 -11.14 -3.68 -6.76
N VAL A 137 -10.22 -4.46 -7.28
CA VAL A 137 -8.78 -4.27 -7.05
C VAL A 137 -8.28 -3.10 -7.89
N VAL A 138 -7.90 -2.01 -7.24
CA VAL A 138 -7.32 -0.84 -7.89
C VAL A 138 -5.79 -0.92 -7.94
N GLN A 139 -5.18 -1.68 -7.04
CA GLN A 139 -3.76 -1.97 -7.05
C GLN A 139 -3.50 -3.36 -6.50
N ARG A 140 -2.66 -4.12 -7.20
CA ARG A 140 -2.13 -5.39 -6.72
C ARG A 140 -0.63 -5.28 -6.64
N ALA A 141 -0.05 -5.72 -5.53
CA ALA A 141 1.38 -5.61 -5.31
C ALA A 141 1.93 -6.85 -4.61
N THR A 142 3.16 -7.19 -4.96
CA THR A 142 3.98 -8.11 -4.18
C THR A 142 5.24 -7.38 -3.80
N GLY A 143 5.45 -7.18 -2.51
CA GLY A 143 6.57 -6.41 -1.96
C GLY A 143 7.46 -7.24 -1.07
N LYS A 144 8.75 -6.96 -1.11
CA LYS A 144 9.73 -7.52 -0.17
C LYS A 144 10.14 -6.45 0.82
N LEU A 145 10.00 -6.78 2.10
CA LEU A 145 10.27 -5.87 3.21
C LEU A 145 11.42 -6.41 4.05
N LEU A 146 12.30 -5.49 4.46
CA LEU A 146 13.32 -5.80 5.47
C LEU A 146 12.69 -5.68 6.85
N VAL A 147 12.71 -6.75 7.63
CA VAL A 147 12.08 -6.78 8.95
C VAL A 147 13.09 -7.26 10.00
N PHE A 148 13.15 -6.54 11.11
CA PHE A 148 14.08 -6.85 12.19
C PHE A 148 13.49 -7.83 13.20
N ARG A 149 14.36 -8.61 13.80
CA ARG A 149 14.03 -9.42 14.96
C ARG A 149 13.95 -8.57 16.21
N ARG A 150 13.22 -9.06 17.19
CA ARG A 150 13.19 -8.45 18.52
C ARG A 150 14.62 -8.44 19.10
N PRO A 151 15.08 -7.27 19.59
CA PRO A 151 16.38 -7.22 20.26
C PRO A 151 16.46 -8.20 21.41
N ALA A 152 17.63 -8.79 21.62
CA ALA A 152 17.87 -9.64 22.78
C ALA A 152 17.71 -8.81 24.07
N PRO A 153 17.15 -9.37 25.16
CA PRO A 153 17.08 -8.67 26.44
C PRO A 153 18.50 -8.42 26.97
N ASP A 154 18.68 -7.21 27.58
CA ASP A 154 19.95 -6.82 28.24
C ASP A 154 20.24 -7.71 29.46
#